data_4a649cbe46681c7a05cd3a54b08b76d2
#
_entry.id   4a649cbe46681c7a05cd3a54b08b76d2
#
_cell.length_a   1.000
_cell.length_b   1.000
_cell.length_c   1.000
_cell.angle_alpha   90.00
_cell.angle_beta   90.00
_cell.angle_gamma   90.00
#
_symmetry.space_group_name_H-M   'P 1'
#
loop_
_entity.id
_entity.type
_entity.pdbx_description
1 polymer ?
#
loop_
_entity_poly.entity_id
_entity_poly.type
_entity_poly.pdbx_seq_one_letter_code
_entity_poly.pdbx_strand_id
1 'polypeptide(L)'
;YFIGQMFEQLVRFDPDLKPVNWLAEAGSIEGTDDKPIIDVKLRKGVKFHNGDPLTSADMEFSYERLKDPKISRWSHLQANVERFEVIDDTHFKIHFKAPDGDYIVGSLQLWAMSKKYFEQAGEDGFAKAPVGTGPWKFISRSIKEDLKLEAFDDYWNKDARPKIKYLTLKTIPEDLTRVSAFKSGAVDWIDAVP
;
A
#
# COMPACT_ATOMS: atom_id res chain seq x y z
N TYR A 1 7.92 7.18 -1.52
CA TYR A 1 8.60 6.62 -0.34
C TYR A 1 7.69 6.53 0.89
N PHE A 2 6.85 7.52 1.18
CA PHE A 2 6.10 7.58 2.45
C PHE A 2 4.85 6.70 2.48
N ILE A 3 4.21 6.47 1.34
CA ILE A 3 2.99 5.65 1.25
C ILE A 3 3.24 4.23 1.77
N GLY A 4 4.35 3.60 1.36
CA GLY A 4 4.71 2.24 1.76
C GLY A 4 5.00 2.04 3.26
N GLN A 5 5.05 3.11 4.06
CA GLN A 5 5.16 2.99 5.51
C GLN A 5 3.79 2.77 6.16
N MET A 6 2.73 3.31 5.57
CA MET A 6 1.37 3.26 6.10
C MET A 6 0.47 2.28 5.37
N PHE A 7 0.69 2.08 4.07
CA PHE A 7 -0.13 1.22 3.22
C PHE A 7 0.69 0.07 2.68
N GLU A 8 0.04 -1.02 2.36
CA GLU A 8 0.67 -2.20 1.79
C GLU A 8 -0.10 -2.68 0.57
N GLN A 9 0.57 -3.53 -0.21
CA GLN A 9 0.11 -4.07 -1.48
C GLN A 9 0.02 -5.60 -1.41
N LEU A 10 -0.63 -6.22 -2.38
CA LEU A 10 -0.74 -7.68 -2.48
C LEU A 10 0.63 -8.34 -2.61
N VAL A 11 1.49 -7.73 -3.41
CA VAL A 11 2.82 -8.22 -3.75
C VAL A 11 3.82 -7.09 -3.57
N ARG A 12 5.04 -7.38 -3.17
CA ARG A 12 6.17 -6.44 -3.17
C ARG A 12 7.39 -7.09 -3.82
N PHE A 13 8.42 -6.31 -4.12
CA PHE A 13 9.70 -6.84 -4.57
C PHE A 13 10.66 -7.04 -3.39
N ASP A 14 11.41 -8.13 -3.43
CA ASP A 14 12.55 -8.35 -2.55
C ASP A 14 13.79 -7.54 -3.02
N PRO A 15 14.92 -7.58 -2.29
CA PRO A 15 16.15 -6.89 -2.70
C PRO A 15 16.71 -7.33 -4.05
N ASP A 16 16.39 -8.54 -4.52
CA ASP A 16 16.79 -9.07 -5.82
C ASP A 16 15.78 -8.72 -6.94
N LEU A 17 14.82 -7.84 -6.65
CA LEU A 17 13.72 -7.43 -7.54
C LEU A 17 12.79 -8.59 -7.94
N LYS A 18 12.72 -9.65 -7.15
CA LYS A 18 11.76 -10.73 -7.36
C LYS A 18 10.44 -10.42 -6.66
N PRO A 19 9.30 -10.66 -7.30
CA PRO A 19 8.00 -10.48 -6.67
C PRO A 19 7.80 -11.50 -5.55
N VAL A 20 7.40 -11.01 -4.38
CA VAL A 20 7.05 -11.83 -3.22
C VAL A 20 5.66 -11.47 -2.72
N ASN A 21 4.91 -12.49 -2.35
CA ASN A 21 3.59 -12.30 -1.75
C ASN A 21 3.71 -11.50 -0.45
N TRP A 22 2.83 -10.51 -0.28
CA TRP A 22 2.83 -9.67 0.91
C TRP A 22 1.48 -9.71 1.63
N LEU A 23 0.49 -8.87 1.27
CA LEU A 23 -0.88 -9.05 1.76
C LEU A 23 -1.55 -10.28 1.14
N ALA A 24 -1.15 -10.68 -0.07
CA ALA A 24 -1.49 -12.00 -0.59
C ALA A 24 -0.70 -13.06 0.19
N GLU A 25 -1.37 -14.07 0.72
CA GLU A 25 -0.74 -15.27 1.28
C GLU A 25 -0.41 -16.27 0.18
N ALA A 26 -1.31 -16.40 -0.79
CA ALA A 26 -1.14 -17.22 -1.98
C ALA A 26 -1.83 -16.57 -3.17
N GLY A 27 -1.35 -16.90 -4.36
CA GLY A 27 -1.97 -16.52 -5.60
C GLY A 27 -1.57 -17.50 -6.70
N SER A 28 -2.47 -17.75 -7.64
CA SER A 28 -2.24 -18.57 -8.83
C SER A 28 -2.76 -17.86 -10.06
N ILE A 29 -2.18 -18.18 -11.21
CA ILE A 29 -2.71 -17.78 -12.50
C ILE A 29 -3.56 -18.95 -13.00
N GLU A 30 -4.83 -18.69 -13.27
CA GLU A 30 -5.81 -19.61 -13.80
C GLU A 30 -6.36 -19.10 -15.14
N GLY A 31 -7.35 -19.79 -15.67
CA GLY A 31 -7.99 -19.42 -16.94
C GLY A 31 -7.26 -19.97 -18.15
N THR A 32 -7.40 -19.29 -19.30
CA THR A 32 -6.73 -19.62 -20.54
C THR A 32 -5.61 -18.63 -20.82
N ASP A 33 -4.68 -18.99 -21.69
CA ASP A 33 -3.58 -18.09 -22.11
C ASP A 33 -4.10 -16.76 -22.66
N ASP A 34 -5.27 -16.77 -23.31
CA ASP A 34 -5.90 -15.56 -23.88
C ASP A 34 -6.67 -14.74 -22.84
N LYS A 35 -7.15 -15.36 -21.77
CA LYS A 35 -7.95 -14.74 -20.69
C LYS A 35 -7.50 -15.24 -19.32
N PRO A 36 -6.38 -14.76 -18.83
CA PRO A 36 -5.88 -15.18 -17.52
C PRO A 36 -6.77 -14.67 -16.39
N ILE A 37 -6.79 -15.44 -15.32
CA ILE A 37 -7.46 -15.12 -14.06
C ILE A 37 -6.41 -15.20 -12.97
N ILE A 38 -6.27 -14.15 -12.19
CA ILE A 38 -5.44 -14.20 -10.99
C ILE A 38 -6.34 -14.52 -9.81
N ASP A 39 -6.12 -15.69 -9.23
CA ASP A 39 -6.76 -16.12 -7.98
C ASP A 39 -5.91 -15.67 -6.80
N VAL A 40 -6.49 -14.92 -5.86
CA VAL A 40 -5.78 -14.33 -4.73
C VAL A 40 -6.42 -14.70 -3.42
N LYS A 41 -5.62 -15.24 -2.51
CA LYS A 41 -6.00 -15.42 -1.11
C LYS A 41 -5.26 -14.43 -0.23
N LEU A 42 -6.01 -13.61 0.50
CA LEU A 42 -5.45 -12.65 1.44
C LEU A 42 -4.92 -13.36 2.69
N ARG A 43 -3.88 -12.79 3.25
CA ARG A 43 -3.34 -13.18 4.56
C ARG A 43 -4.37 -12.93 5.65
N LYS A 44 -4.66 -13.95 6.44
CA LYS A 44 -5.59 -13.85 7.57
C LYS A 44 -5.00 -13.04 8.72
N GLY A 45 -5.85 -12.34 9.43
CA GLY A 45 -5.47 -11.58 10.64
C GLY A 45 -4.78 -10.25 10.37
N VAL A 46 -4.69 -9.81 9.12
CA VAL A 46 -4.25 -8.45 8.79
C VAL A 46 -5.32 -7.46 9.25
N LYS A 47 -4.89 -6.40 9.95
CA LYS A 47 -5.76 -5.32 10.42
C LYS A 47 -5.31 -3.99 9.84
N PHE A 48 -6.26 -3.12 9.64
CA PHE A 48 -6.02 -1.69 9.45
C PHE A 48 -5.63 -1.03 10.77
N HIS A 49 -5.04 0.17 10.70
CA HIS A 49 -4.60 0.95 11.86
C HIS A 49 -5.72 1.28 12.86
N ASN A 50 -6.97 1.31 12.42
CA ASN A 50 -8.16 1.51 13.24
C ASN A 50 -8.72 0.20 13.87
N GLY A 51 -8.06 -0.94 13.61
CA GLY A 51 -8.43 -2.26 14.15
C GLY A 51 -9.40 -3.08 13.29
N ASP A 52 -9.98 -2.50 12.24
CA ASP A 52 -10.84 -3.24 11.30
C ASP A 52 -10.01 -4.30 10.54
N PRO A 53 -10.57 -5.50 10.27
CA PRO A 53 -9.88 -6.52 9.46
C PRO A 53 -9.76 -6.09 8.01
N LEU A 54 -8.68 -6.49 7.34
CA LEU A 54 -8.57 -6.41 5.88
C LEU A 54 -9.42 -7.49 5.24
N THR A 55 -10.22 -7.11 4.24
CA THR A 55 -11.09 -8.01 3.49
C THR A 55 -10.95 -7.84 1.98
N SER A 56 -11.50 -8.83 1.23
CA SER A 56 -11.59 -8.77 -0.22
C SER A 56 -12.39 -7.55 -0.72
N ALA A 57 -13.41 -7.12 0.05
CA ALA A 57 -14.19 -5.92 -0.26
C ALA A 57 -13.36 -4.63 -0.19
N ASP A 58 -12.34 -4.56 0.67
CA ASP A 58 -11.41 -3.44 0.73
C ASP A 58 -10.49 -3.41 -0.49
N MET A 59 -10.08 -4.59 -0.97
CA MET A 59 -9.26 -4.72 -2.19
C MET A 59 -10.07 -4.38 -3.44
N GLU A 60 -11.33 -4.81 -3.53
CA GLU A 60 -12.26 -4.40 -4.59
C GLU A 60 -12.44 -2.87 -4.61
N PHE A 61 -12.69 -2.28 -3.46
CA PHE A 61 -12.80 -0.83 -3.31
C PHE A 61 -11.53 -0.09 -3.76
N SER A 62 -10.36 -0.61 -3.37
CA SER A 62 -9.07 -0.05 -3.78
C SER A 62 -8.88 -0.12 -5.30
N TYR A 63 -9.29 -1.25 -5.92
CA TYR A 63 -9.26 -1.44 -7.36
C TYR A 63 -10.21 -0.46 -8.08
N GLU A 64 -11.45 -0.30 -7.61
CA GLU A 64 -12.42 0.61 -8.21
C GLU A 64 -11.92 2.07 -8.19
N ARG A 65 -11.23 2.48 -7.12
CA ARG A 65 -10.59 3.80 -7.05
C ARG A 65 -9.37 3.92 -7.97
N LEU A 66 -8.56 2.87 -8.07
CA LEU A 66 -7.37 2.88 -8.91
C LEU A 66 -7.71 2.96 -10.39
N LYS A 67 -8.78 2.31 -10.85
CA LYS A 67 -9.19 2.30 -12.26
C LYS A 67 -9.84 3.59 -12.74
N ASP A 68 -10.32 4.46 -11.82
CA ASP A 68 -10.96 5.71 -12.20
C ASP A 68 -9.93 6.76 -12.61
N PRO A 69 -9.89 7.20 -13.88
CA PRO A 69 -8.92 8.19 -14.36
C PRO A 69 -9.12 9.59 -13.77
N LYS A 70 -10.26 9.87 -13.15
CA LYS A 70 -10.51 11.13 -12.44
C LYS A 70 -9.84 11.15 -11.07
N ILE A 71 -9.58 9.96 -10.49
CA ILE A 71 -9.02 9.79 -9.16
C ILE A 71 -7.55 9.40 -9.26
N SER A 72 -7.20 8.49 -10.15
CA SER A 72 -5.87 7.90 -10.23
C SER A 72 -5.18 8.15 -11.57
N ARG A 73 -3.99 8.72 -11.51
CA ARG A 73 -3.08 8.80 -12.68
C ARG A 73 -2.57 7.44 -13.14
N TRP A 74 -2.76 6.41 -12.34
CA TRP A 74 -2.32 5.02 -12.60
C TRP A 74 -3.45 4.14 -13.13
N SER A 75 -4.61 4.73 -13.48
CA SER A 75 -5.79 4.00 -13.98
C SER A 75 -5.51 3.16 -15.23
N HIS A 76 -4.54 3.60 -16.06
CA HIS A 76 -4.12 2.86 -17.25
C HIS A 76 -3.57 1.46 -16.93
N LEU A 77 -2.98 1.26 -15.74
CA LEU A 77 -2.49 -0.06 -15.32
C LEU A 77 -3.63 -1.07 -15.09
N GLN A 78 -4.86 -0.60 -14.96
CA GLN A 78 -6.05 -1.45 -14.77
C GLN A 78 -6.87 -1.60 -16.06
N ALA A 79 -6.41 -1.07 -17.18
CA ALA A 79 -7.18 -1.06 -18.44
C ALA A 79 -7.50 -2.46 -18.96
N ASN A 80 -6.63 -3.43 -18.70
CA ASN A 80 -6.78 -4.82 -19.14
C ASN A 80 -7.59 -5.68 -18.17
N VAL A 81 -7.93 -5.18 -16.99
CA VAL A 81 -8.82 -5.89 -16.06
C VAL A 81 -10.25 -5.83 -16.59
N GLU A 82 -10.88 -7.01 -16.73
CA GLU A 82 -12.28 -7.15 -17.13
C GLU A 82 -13.22 -6.94 -15.93
N ARG A 83 -12.97 -7.69 -14.85
CA ARG A 83 -13.74 -7.60 -13.61
C ARG A 83 -12.95 -8.07 -12.40
N PHE A 84 -13.34 -7.57 -11.26
CA PHE A 84 -12.94 -8.06 -9.94
C PHE A 84 -14.10 -8.92 -9.39
N GLU A 85 -13.79 -10.06 -8.80
CA GLU A 85 -14.79 -11.01 -8.30
C GLU A 85 -14.47 -11.40 -6.85
N VAL A 86 -15.26 -10.92 -5.92
CA VAL A 86 -15.16 -11.31 -4.51
C VAL A 86 -15.81 -12.68 -4.30
N ILE A 87 -15.05 -13.64 -3.80
CA ILE A 87 -15.52 -14.99 -3.48
C ILE A 87 -15.96 -15.07 -2.00
N ASP A 88 -15.08 -14.61 -1.11
CA ASP A 88 -15.33 -14.45 0.33
C ASP A 88 -14.48 -13.32 0.92
N ASP A 89 -14.52 -13.14 2.24
CA ASP A 89 -13.81 -12.05 2.94
C ASP A 89 -12.30 -12.04 2.72
N THR A 90 -11.70 -13.17 2.33
CA THR A 90 -10.26 -13.33 2.15
C THR A 90 -9.85 -13.89 0.80
N HIS A 91 -10.81 -14.07 -0.10
CA HIS A 91 -10.57 -14.71 -1.40
C HIS A 91 -11.29 -13.94 -2.51
N PHE A 92 -10.56 -13.60 -3.56
CA PHE A 92 -11.09 -12.92 -4.74
C PHE A 92 -10.33 -13.33 -6.01
N LYS A 93 -10.93 -13.04 -7.16
CA LYS A 93 -10.34 -13.26 -8.48
C LYS A 93 -10.33 -11.97 -9.27
N ILE A 94 -9.27 -11.80 -10.06
CA ILE A 94 -9.14 -10.69 -11.02
C ILE A 94 -9.11 -11.31 -12.42
N HIS A 95 -10.09 -10.98 -13.23
CA HIS A 95 -10.25 -11.47 -14.59
C HIS A 95 -9.70 -10.47 -15.58
N PHE A 96 -8.92 -10.93 -16.54
CA PHE A 96 -8.30 -10.10 -17.59
C PHE A 96 -8.97 -10.31 -18.95
N LYS A 97 -8.99 -9.25 -19.76
CA LYS A 97 -9.49 -9.27 -21.13
C LYS A 97 -8.53 -9.98 -22.09
N ALA A 98 -7.24 -9.91 -21.79
CA ALA A 98 -6.14 -10.45 -22.58
C ALA A 98 -4.92 -10.71 -21.66
N PRO A 99 -3.87 -11.43 -22.14
CA PRO A 99 -2.64 -11.62 -21.40
C PRO A 99 -2.04 -10.28 -20.96
N ASP A 100 -1.54 -10.23 -19.74
CA ASP A 100 -0.96 -9.02 -19.15
C ASP A 100 0.34 -9.37 -18.43
N GLY A 101 1.47 -9.15 -19.11
CA GLY A 101 2.79 -9.37 -18.55
C GLY A 101 3.17 -8.36 -17.45
N ASP A 102 2.49 -7.22 -17.40
CA ASP A 102 2.75 -6.13 -16.47
C ASP A 102 1.85 -6.20 -15.22
N TYR A 103 1.03 -7.26 -15.08
CA TYR A 103 0.10 -7.40 -13.96
C TYR A 103 0.78 -7.24 -12.59
N ILE A 104 1.97 -7.81 -12.42
CA ILE A 104 2.72 -7.68 -11.15
C ILE A 104 3.01 -6.21 -10.86
N VAL A 105 3.42 -5.45 -11.88
CA VAL A 105 3.64 -4.00 -11.75
C VAL A 105 2.33 -3.28 -11.45
N GLY A 106 1.24 -3.66 -12.10
CA GLY A 106 -0.12 -3.14 -11.83
C GLY A 106 -0.56 -3.44 -10.39
N SER A 107 -0.30 -4.65 -9.88
CA SER A 107 -0.64 -5.04 -8.50
C SER A 107 0.16 -4.25 -7.46
N LEU A 108 1.37 -3.79 -7.79
CA LEU A 108 2.16 -2.91 -6.91
C LEU A 108 1.50 -1.55 -6.66
N GLN A 109 0.59 -1.13 -7.54
CA GLN A 109 -0.18 0.11 -7.39
C GLN A 109 -1.50 -0.10 -6.63
N LEU A 110 -1.90 -1.35 -6.37
CA LEU A 110 -3.12 -1.68 -5.60
C LEU A 110 -2.83 -1.65 -4.10
N TRP A 111 -2.87 -0.46 -3.54
CA TRP A 111 -2.71 -0.23 -2.10
C TRP A 111 -3.99 -0.54 -1.35
N ALA A 112 -3.91 -1.36 -0.30
CA ALA A 112 -5.06 -1.69 0.53
C ALA A 112 -5.60 -0.44 1.25
N MET A 113 -6.85 -0.09 0.95
CA MET A 113 -7.57 1.02 1.57
C MET A 113 -8.80 0.47 2.29
N SER A 114 -9.06 0.93 3.52
CA SER A 114 -10.25 0.55 4.24
C SER A 114 -11.49 1.20 3.62
N LYS A 115 -12.35 0.40 2.98
CA LYS A 115 -13.64 0.84 2.42
C LYS A 115 -14.51 1.47 3.50
N LYS A 116 -14.70 0.76 4.61
CA LYS A 116 -15.54 1.21 5.72
C LYS A 116 -15.09 2.56 6.28
N TYR A 117 -13.78 2.71 6.55
CA TYR A 117 -13.26 3.98 7.07
C TYR A 117 -13.38 5.10 6.04
N PHE A 118 -13.11 4.82 4.77
CA PHE A 118 -13.25 5.81 3.71
C PHE A 118 -14.70 6.31 3.56
N GLU A 119 -15.68 5.40 3.61
CA GLU A 119 -17.11 5.74 3.55
C GLU A 119 -17.55 6.60 4.74
N GLN A 120 -16.96 6.40 5.92
CA GLN A 120 -17.25 7.18 7.12
C GLN A 120 -16.57 8.55 7.12
N ALA A 121 -15.29 8.60 6.74
CA ALA A 121 -14.48 9.82 6.81
C ALA A 121 -14.64 10.73 5.60
N GLY A 122 -15.03 10.17 4.45
CA GLY A 122 -14.98 10.83 3.16
C GLY A 122 -13.56 11.06 2.65
N GLU A 123 -13.43 11.60 1.44
CA GLU A 123 -12.13 11.81 0.80
C GLU A 123 -11.24 12.78 1.60
N ASP A 124 -11.79 13.90 2.04
CA ASP A 124 -11.08 14.90 2.85
C ASP A 124 -10.65 14.36 4.22
N GLY A 125 -11.51 13.58 4.88
CA GLY A 125 -11.21 12.97 6.15
C GLY A 125 -10.11 11.92 6.02
N PHE A 126 -10.20 11.06 4.99
CA PHE A 126 -9.17 10.08 4.69
C PHE A 126 -7.82 10.74 4.34
N ALA A 127 -7.82 11.85 3.58
CA ALA A 127 -6.60 12.57 3.26
C ALA A 127 -5.93 13.23 4.48
N LYS A 128 -6.73 13.65 5.48
CA LYS A 128 -6.24 14.25 6.74
C LYS A 128 -5.77 13.23 7.76
N ALA A 129 -6.38 12.06 7.78
CA ALA A 129 -6.07 10.99 8.73
C ALA A 129 -6.09 9.61 8.01
N PRO A 130 -5.08 9.30 7.18
CA PRO A 130 -5.05 8.08 6.40
C PRO A 130 -4.92 6.83 7.30
N VAL A 131 -5.68 5.79 6.95
CA VAL A 131 -5.68 4.49 7.63
C VAL A 131 -5.28 3.42 6.63
N GLY A 132 -4.19 2.73 6.91
CA GLY A 132 -3.65 1.62 6.11
C GLY A 132 -3.38 0.39 6.97
N THR A 133 -2.65 -0.60 6.40
CA THR A 133 -2.29 -1.87 7.05
C THR A 133 -0.82 -1.94 7.42
N GLY A 134 -0.02 -0.93 7.05
CA GLY A 134 1.43 -0.94 7.17
C GLY A 134 1.96 -0.83 8.60
N PRO A 135 3.29 -0.96 8.78
CA PRO A 135 3.90 -0.98 10.12
C PRO A 135 3.82 0.34 10.89
N TRP A 136 3.43 1.44 10.22
CA TRP A 136 3.38 2.76 10.80
C TRP A 136 2.02 3.40 10.67
N LYS A 137 1.46 3.91 11.78
CA LYS A 137 0.22 4.69 11.84
C LYS A 137 0.50 6.19 11.68
N PHE A 138 -0.41 6.88 11.02
CA PHE A 138 -0.39 8.33 10.90
C PHE A 138 -0.65 9.02 12.26
N ILE A 139 0.16 10.03 12.57
CA ILE A 139 -0.08 10.96 13.68
C ILE A 139 -0.47 12.34 13.16
N SER A 140 0.41 12.96 12.36
CA SER A 140 0.20 14.32 11.84
C SER A 140 1.07 14.59 10.60
N ARG A 141 0.68 15.59 9.83
CA ARG A 141 1.43 16.05 8.68
C ARG A 141 1.40 17.58 8.60
N SER A 142 2.58 18.19 8.48
CA SER A 142 2.76 19.59 8.08
C SER A 142 3.23 19.60 6.63
N ILE A 143 2.44 20.19 5.73
CA ILE A 143 2.76 20.18 4.29
C ILE A 143 4.11 20.85 4.05
N LYS A 144 5.00 20.17 3.31
CA LYS A 144 6.39 20.56 3.00
C LYS A 144 7.36 20.58 4.20
N GLU A 145 6.93 20.20 5.38
CA GLU A 145 7.77 20.18 6.58
C GLU A 145 8.02 18.76 7.07
N ASP A 146 7.01 18.14 7.67
CA ASP A 146 7.17 16.81 8.25
C ASP A 146 5.92 15.93 8.15
N LEU A 147 6.16 14.61 8.24
CA LEU A 147 5.16 13.58 8.47
C LEU A 147 5.58 12.80 9.72
N LYS A 148 4.70 12.75 10.71
CA LYS A 148 4.91 12.02 11.98
C LYS A 148 4.09 10.76 12.00
N LEU A 149 4.74 9.67 12.34
CA LEU A 149 4.18 8.33 12.37
C LEU A 149 4.46 7.67 13.73
N GLU A 150 3.61 6.74 14.12
CA GLU A 150 3.76 5.88 15.30
C GLU A 150 3.79 4.42 14.88
N ALA A 151 4.61 3.61 15.52
CA ALA A 151 4.64 2.17 15.29
C ALA A 151 3.26 1.53 15.53
N PHE A 152 2.87 0.61 14.65
CA PHE A 152 1.62 -0.14 14.78
C PHE A 152 1.87 -1.44 15.55
N ASP A 153 1.48 -1.48 16.82
CA ASP A 153 1.73 -2.64 17.71
C ASP A 153 1.02 -3.92 17.23
N ASP A 154 -0.17 -3.79 16.62
CA ASP A 154 -0.94 -4.91 16.06
C ASP A 154 -0.53 -5.27 14.62
N TYR A 155 0.62 -4.77 14.15
CA TYR A 155 1.09 -5.09 12.81
C TYR A 155 1.24 -6.59 12.61
N TRP A 156 0.67 -7.10 11.51
CA TRP A 156 0.54 -8.52 11.23
C TRP A 156 1.89 -9.24 11.09
N ASN A 157 2.89 -8.60 10.47
CA ASN A 157 4.22 -9.17 10.32
C ASN A 157 5.09 -8.83 11.53
N LYS A 158 5.12 -9.74 12.49
CA LYS A 158 5.83 -9.56 13.76
C LYS A 158 7.34 -9.35 13.60
N ASP A 159 7.93 -9.98 12.58
CA ASP A 159 9.37 -9.88 12.33
C ASP A 159 9.78 -8.53 11.72
N ALA A 160 8.85 -7.87 11.03
CA ALA A 160 9.04 -6.55 10.41
C ALA A 160 8.43 -5.40 11.25
N ARG A 161 8.04 -5.65 12.51
CA ARG A 161 7.58 -4.57 13.40
C ARG A 161 8.65 -3.53 13.62
N PRO A 162 8.31 -2.24 13.61
CA PRO A 162 9.23 -1.19 14.02
C PRO A 162 9.74 -1.41 15.44
N LYS A 163 11.06 -1.28 15.62
CA LYS A 163 11.69 -1.35 16.95
C LYS A 163 11.75 0.01 17.67
N ILE A 164 11.44 1.08 16.94
CA ILE A 164 11.32 2.44 17.47
C ILE A 164 9.83 2.82 17.50
N LYS A 165 9.44 3.66 18.46
CA LYS A 165 8.03 4.02 18.67
C LYS A 165 7.53 5.09 17.71
N TYR A 166 8.38 6.07 17.39
CA TYR A 166 8.03 7.21 16.54
C TYR A 166 8.98 7.36 15.39
N LEU A 167 8.45 7.74 14.23
CA LEU A 167 9.19 8.06 13.03
C LEU A 167 8.75 9.45 12.54
N THR A 168 9.71 10.38 12.40
CA THR A 168 9.45 11.70 11.80
C THR A 168 10.21 11.80 10.48
N LEU A 169 9.47 12.00 9.40
CA LEU A 169 10.01 12.17 8.06
C LEU A 169 10.00 13.67 7.72
N LYS A 170 11.18 14.29 7.69
CA LYS A 170 11.36 15.72 7.40
C LYS A 170 11.63 15.95 5.92
N THR A 171 11.01 16.95 5.33
CA THR A 171 11.28 17.38 3.96
C THR A 171 12.38 18.46 3.97
N ILE A 172 13.56 18.11 3.48
CA ILE A 172 14.70 19.03 3.33
C ILE A 172 15.14 19.00 1.86
N PRO A 173 14.66 19.96 1.03
CA PRO A 173 14.87 19.90 -0.43
C PRO A 173 16.33 20.01 -0.84
N GLU A 174 17.12 20.87 -0.17
CA GLU A 174 18.50 21.18 -0.56
C GLU A 174 19.48 20.12 -0.04
N ASP A 175 20.28 19.55 -0.94
CA ASP A 175 21.19 18.45 -0.66
C ASP A 175 22.22 18.78 0.43
N LEU A 176 22.88 19.94 0.35
CA LEU A 176 23.87 20.36 1.35
C LEU A 176 23.25 20.58 2.73
N THR A 177 22.01 21.08 2.77
CA THR A 177 21.26 21.27 4.02
C THR A 177 20.92 19.93 4.64
N ARG A 178 20.52 18.90 3.85
CA ARG A 178 20.31 17.53 4.34
C ARG A 178 21.58 16.95 4.95
N VAL A 179 22.71 17.07 4.25
CA VAL A 179 24.02 16.58 4.76
C VAL A 179 24.39 17.28 6.06
N SER A 180 24.20 18.60 6.15
CA SER A 180 24.47 19.38 7.35
C SER A 180 23.58 18.99 8.52
N ALA A 181 22.28 18.75 8.26
CA ALA A 181 21.33 18.26 9.28
C ALA A 181 21.71 16.88 9.82
N PHE A 182 22.20 15.97 8.96
CA PHE A 182 22.70 14.67 9.38
C PHE A 182 24.00 14.81 10.21
N LYS A 183 24.96 15.58 9.74
CA LYS A 183 26.24 15.81 10.45
C LYS A 183 26.05 16.45 11.82
N SER A 184 25.07 17.31 11.98
CA SER A 184 24.73 17.96 13.26
C SER A 184 23.88 17.10 14.20
N GLY A 185 23.41 15.92 13.75
CA GLY A 185 22.50 15.08 14.52
C GLY A 185 21.05 15.61 14.57
N ALA A 186 20.69 16.57 13.70
CA ALA A 186 19.31 17.06 13.61
C ALA A 186 18.36 16.06 12.92
N VAL A 187 18.92 15.08 12.20
CA VAL A 187 18.26 13.90 11.66
C VAL A 187 19.17 12.69 11.79
N ASP A 188 18.58 11.50 11.97
CA ASP A 188 19.31 10.25 12.20
C ASP A 188 19.66 9.53 10.91
N TRP A 189 18.98 9.87 9.82
CA TRP A 189 19.16 9.26 8.49
C TRP A 189 18.80 10.25 7.39
N ILE A 190 19.44 10.15 6.24
CA ILE A 190 19.11 10.89 5.02
C ILE A 190 19.10 9.97 3.82
N ASP A 191 18.21 10.25 2.86
CA ASP A 191 18.26 9.67 1.51
C ASP A 191 19.05 10.56 0.55
N ALA A 192 19.43 10.02 -0.60
CA ALA A 192 20.08 10.77 -1.69
C ALA A 192 21.22 11.68 -1.20
N VAL A 193 22.36 11.05 -0.90
CA VAL A 193 23.62 11.77 -0.65
C VAL A 193 24.17 12.23 -1.99
N PRO A 194 24.55 13.54 -2.14
CA PRO A 194 25.12 14.07 -3.38
C PRO A 194 26.52 13.49 -3.67
#